data_547c1e5de640c6ca53fff4548e69d802
#
_entry.id   547c1e5de640c6ca53fff4548e69d802
#
_cell.length_a   1.000
_cell.length_b   1.000
_cell.length_c   1.000
_cell.angle_alpha   90.00
_cell.angle_beta   90.00
_cell.angle_gamma   90.00
#
_symmetry.space_group_name_H-M   'P 1'
#
loop_
_entity.id
_entity.type
_entity.pdbx_description
1 polymer ?
#
loop_
_entity_poly.entity_id
_entity_poly.type
_entity_poly.pdbx_seq_one_letter_code
_entity_poly.pdbx_strand_id
1 'polypeptide(L)'
;PPPHVAPPPGSETLKNLVLPGCGCITIVDDAVVDEAEVSSNFFTRVQDIGRPLSEVVKELMCEMNPDTQSSEHVVQSPADYIAAKKGEFSEFSLVIATQLPASTLRELGKACAASSVPLLVVRTYGLIGYVRVVLPRHHHPIVQDHTAAARDISDQWIQNPWDQLLQWRNTFDLSAQNSID
;
A
#
# COMPACT_ATOMS: atom_id res chain seq x y z
N PRO A 1 22.29 6.97 -19.56
CA PRO A 1 20.85 6.88 -19.53
C PRO A 1 20.38 7.24 -18.12
N PRO A 2 19.31 8.04 -17.98
CA PRO A 2 18.75 8.30 -16.66
C PRO A 2 18.36 6.96 -16.01
N PRO A 3 18.43 6.83 -14.68
CA PRO A 3 17.97 5.62 -14.02
C PRO A 3 16.50 5.40 -14.42
N HIS A 4 16.17 4.18 -14.87
CA HIS A 4 14.78 3.80 -15.09
C HIS A 4 14.09 3.85 -13.73
N VAL A 5 13.34 4.91 -13.49
CA VAL A 5 12.47 5.01 -12.32
C VAL A 5 11.30 4.08 -12.59
N ALA A 6 11.18 3.03 -11.80
CA ALA A 6 10.01 2.15 -11.89
C ALA A 6 8.75 2.97 -11.51
N PRO A 7 7.60 2.70 -12.14
CA PRO A 7 6.37 3.41 -11.81
C PRO A 7 6.07 3.28 -10.30
N PRO A 8 5.57 4.35 -9.66
CA PRO A 8 5.25 4.31 -8.25
C PRO A 8 4.23 3.20 -7.96
N PRO A 9 4.45 2.32 -6.98
CA PRO A 9 3.53 1.21 -6.70
C PRO A 9 2.12 1.68 -6.34
N GLY A 10 1.97 2.90 -5.86
CA GLY A 10 0.67 3.51 -5.58
C GLY A 10 -0.19 3.68 -6.81
N SER A 11 0.36 4.24 -7.87
CA SER A 11 -0.35 4.50 -9.14
C SER A 11 -0.79 3.21 -9.82
N GLU A 12 0.09 2.21 -9.88
CA GLU A 12 -0.24 0.90 -10.45
C GLU A 12 -1.31 0.18 -9.62
N THR A 13 -1.26 0.29 -8.30
CA THR A 13 -2.28 -0.27 -7.41
C THR A 13 -3.63 0.40 -7.65
N LEU A 14 -3.67 1.74 -7.71
CA LEU A 14 -4.89 2.51 -7.97
C LEU A 14 -5.52 2.14 -9.31
N LYS A 15 -4.73 2.08 -10.37
CA LYS A 15 -5.21 1.68 -11.70
C LYS A 15 -5.93 0.32 -11.66
N ASN A 16 -5.33 -0.66 -10.98
CA ASN A 16 -5.89 -2.00 -10.88
C ASN A 16 -7.11 -2.10 -9.95
N LEU A 17 -7.34 -1.15 -9.07
CA LEU A 17 -8.53 -1.06 -8.23
C LEU A 17 -9.67 -0.31 -8.90
N VAL A 18 -9.35 0.77 -9.62
CA VAL A 18 -10.33 1.63 -10.29
C VAL A 18 -11.00 0.93 -11.47
N LEU A 19 -10.21 0.23 -12.28
CA LEU A 19 -10.72 -0.46 -13.47
C LEU A 19 -11.77 -1.54 -13.16
N PRO A 20 -11.63 -2.38 -12.11
CA PRO A 20 -12.66 -3.35 -11.74
C PRO A 20 -13.85 -2.74 -10.98
N GLY A 21 -13.86 -1.44 -10.66
CA GLY A 21 -15.01 -0.77 -10.08
C GLY A 21 -14.93 -0.48 -8.58
N CYS A 22 -13.76 -0.21 -8.04
CA CYS A 22 -13.66 0.33 -6.68
C CYS A 22 -14.27 1.73 -6.64
N GLY A 23 -15.37 1.90 -5.92
CA GLY A 23 -16.25 3.08 -6.03
C GLY A 23 -15.80 4.31 -5.24
N CYS A 24 -15.06 4.15 -4.13
CA CYS A 24 -14.65 5.27 -3.27
C CYS A 24 -13.23 5.07 -2.77
N ILE A 25 -12.35 6.01 -3.05
CA ILE A 25 -10.93 5.97 -2.68
C ILE A 25 -10.52 7.33 -2.10
N THR A 26 -9.81 7.33 -0.98
CA THR A 26 -9.16 8.53 -0.44
C THR A 26 -7.66 8.42 -0.70
N ILE A 27 -7.12 9.39 -1.42
CA ILE A 27 -5.69 9.47 -1.77
C ILE A 27 -5.03 10.50 -0.86
N VAL A 28 -4.01 10.09 -0.11
CA VAL A 28 -3.24 10.96 0.79
C VAL A 28 -1.80 11.02 0.31
N ASP A 29 -1.39 12.17 -0.20
CA ASP A 29 -0.04 12.41 -0.70
C ASP A 29 0.26 13.91 -0.69
N ASP A 30 1.46 14.31 -0.27
CA ASP A 30 1.95 15.69 -0.27
C ASP A 30 2.90 16.00 -1.44
N ALA A 31 3.18 15.02 -2.29
CA ALA A 31 4.04 15.20 -3.45
C ALA A 31 3.42 16.14 -4.50
N VAL A 32 4.28 16.77 -5.24
CA VAL A 32 3.96 17.62 -6.40
C VAL A 32 4.44 16.92 -7.65
N VAL A 33 3.65 16.98 -8.70
CA VAL A 33 4.00 16.39 -10.00
C VAL A 33 5.25 17.07 -10.55
N ASP A 34 6.29 16.29 -10.80
CA ASP A 34 7.53 16.71 -11.45
C ASP A 34 7.78 15.92 -12.75
N GLU A 35 8.92 16.15 -13.39
CA GLU A 35 9.29 15.46 -14.63
C GLU A 35 9.49 13.95 -14.43
N ALA A 36 9.93 13.52 -13.23
CA ALA A 36 10.11 12.11 -12.92
C ALA A 36 8.75 11.41 -12.76
N GLU A 37 7.80 12.07 -12.10
CA GLU A 37 6.42 11.58 -12.02
C GLU A 37 5.78 11.47 -13.40
N VAL A 38 5.92 12.47 -14.27
CA VAL A 38 5.38 12.42 -15.65
C VAL A 38 5.97 11.26 -16.46
N SER A 39 7.21 10.90 -16.21
CA SER A 39 7.88 9.82 -16.95
C SER A 39 7.51 8.41 -16.46
N SER A 40 7.03 8.27 -15.23
CA SER A 40 6.84 6.97 -14.56
C SER A 40 5.44 6.70 -14.04
N ASN A 41 4.61 7.75 -13.87
CA ASN A 41 3.28 7.63 -13.29
C ASN A 41 2.19 7.66 -14.37
N PHE A 42 1.36 6.63 -14.42
CA PHE A 42 0.28 6.50 -15.37
C PHE A 42 -0.74 7.66 -15.31
N PHE A 43 -0.92 8.26 -14.13
CA PHE A 43 -1.92 9.29 -13.88
C PHE A 43 -1.41 10.72 -14.07
N THR A 44 -0.22 10.94 -14.61
CA THR A 44 0.34 12.29 -14.75
C THR A 44 0.69 12.63 -16.18
N ARG A 45 0.54 13.90 -16.53
CA ARG A 45 0.83 14.46 -17.86
C ARG A 45 1.74 15.69 -17.71
N VAL A 46 2.43 16.08 -18.77
CA VAL A 46 3.33 17.25 -18.78
C VAL A 46 2.64 18.54 -18.30
N GLN A 47 1.36 18.70 -18.62
CA GLN A 47 0.57 19.85 -18.20
C GLN A 47 0.27 19.89 -16.70
N ASP A 48 0.47 18.78 -15.98
CA ASP A 48 0.18 18.65 -14.55
C ASP A 48 1.39 19.01 -13.68
N ILE A 49 2.55 19.27 -14.28
CA ILE A 49 3.76 19.66 -13.56
C ILE A 49 3.48 20.87 -12.67
N GLY A 50 3.84 20.75 -11.38
CA GLY A 50 3.61 21.76 -10.36
C GLY A 50 2.29 21.66 -9.61
N ARG A 51 1.38 20.76 -10.02
CA ARG A 51 0.12 20.50 -9.30
C ARG A 51 0.31 19.42 -8.21
N PRO A 52 -0.52 19.41 -7.15
CA PRO A 52 -0.53 18.33 -6.18
C PRO A 52 -0.80 16.97 -6.83
N LEU A 53 0.04 15.97 -6.54
CA LEU A 53 -0.08 14.65 -7.13
C LEU A 53 -1.42 13.96 -6.80
N SER A 54 -1.85 14.03 -5.55
CA SER A 54 -3.12 13.44 -5.10
C SER A 54 -4.34 14.03 -5.83
N GLU A 55 -4.32 15.32 -6.15
CA GLU A 55 -5.36 16.00 -6.92
C GLU A 55 -5.42 15.47 -8.35
N VAL A 56 -4.27 15.48 -9.04
CA VAL A 56 -4.15 15.03 -10.44
C VAL A 56 -4.56 13.56 -10.57
N VAL A 57 -4.09 12.72 -9.69
CA VAL A 57 -4.44 11.30 -9.68
C VAL A 57 -5.94 11.10 -9.49
N LYS A 58 -6.57 11.83 -8.57
CA LYS A 58 -8.02 11.76 -8.37
C LYS A 58 -8.79 12.19 -9.60
N GLU A 59 -8.41 13.28 -10.25
CA GLU A 59 -9.08 13.76 -11.47
C GLU A 59 -9.06 12.71 -12.58
N LEU A 60 -7.88 12.17 -12.90
CA LEU A 60 -7.74 11.17 -13.95
C LEU A 60 -8.38 9.82 -13.61
N MET A 61 -8.36 9.45 -12.32
CA MET A 61 -9.09 8.28 -11.86
C MET A 61 -10.60 8.41 -12.13
N CYS A 62 -11.18 9.57 -11.86
CA CYS A 62 -12.60 9.85 -12.13
C CYS A 62 -12.92 9.91 -13.62
N GLU A 63 -11.97 10.36 -14.47
CA GLU A 63 -12.10 10.28 -15.93
C GLU A 63 -12.13 8.83 -16.43
N MET A 64 -11.33 7.95 -15.81
CA MET A 64 -11.27 6.54 -16.21
C MET A 64 -12.50 5.74 -15.79
N ASN A 65 -13.03 6.04 -14.62
CA ASN A 65 -14.20 5.36 -14.07
C ASN A 65 -15.14 6.35 -13.38
N PRO A 66 -16.29 6.68 -13.98
CA PRO A 66 -17.27 7.58 -13.39
C PRO A 66 -17.82 7.14 -12.04
N ASP A 67 -17.78 5.86 -11.71
CA ASP A 67 -18.24 5.32 -10.42
C ASP A 67 -17.35 5.76 -9.24
N THR A 68 -16.15 6.31 -9.53
CA THR A 68 -15.21 6.81 -8.51
C THR A 68 -15.39 8.30 -8.18
N GLN A 69 -16.47 8.95 -8.63
CA GLN A 69 -16.71 10.38 -8.41
C GLN A 69 -16.76 10.79 -6.93
N SER A 70 -17.15 9.90 -6.03
CA SER A 70 -17.16 10.13 -4.59
C SER A 70 -15.77 10.05 -3.93
N SER A 71 -14.72 9.77 -4.69
CA SER A 71 -13.36 9.68 -4.16
C SER A 71 -12.82 11.05 -3.75
N GLU A 72 -11.95 11.05 -2.75
CA GLU A 72 -11.36 12.25 -2.17
C GLU A 72 -9.85 12.26 -2.36
N HIS A 73 -9.25 13.44 -2.30
CA HIS A 73 -7.80 13.61 -2.21
C HIS A 73 -7.44 14.53 -1.04
N VAL A 74 -6.30 14.29 -0.43
CA VAL A 74 -5.79 15.07 0.68
C VAL A 74 -4.33 15.42 0.40
N VAL A 75 -4.05 16.71 0.23
CA VAL A 75 -2.70 17.24 0.01
C VAL A 75 -2.04 17.44 1.38
N GLN A 76 -1.57 16.36 1.95
CA GLN A 76 -0.93 16.35 3.27
C GLN A 76 0.04 15.18 3.37
N SER A 77 1.10 15.34 4.17
CA SER A 77 2.00 14.23 4.43
C SER A 77 1.23 13.08 5.09
N PRO A 78 1.48 11.83 4.70
CA PRO A 78 0.83 10.68 5.32
C PRO A 78 1.03 10.63 6.85
N ALA A 79 2.18 11.08 7.35
CA ALA A 79 2.46 11.12 8.79
C ALA A 79 1.53 12.09 9.53
N ASP A 80 1.34 13.29 8.97
CA ASP A 80 0.46 14.31 9.57
C ASP A 80 -1.01 13.90 9.47
N TYR A 81 -1.40 13.29 8.36
CA TYR A 81 -2.75 12.76 8.19
C TYR A 81 -3.07 11.70 9.24
N ILE A 82 -2.16 10.73 9.46
CA ILE A 82 -2.32 9.69 10.47
C ILE A 82 -2.42 10.29 11.87
N ALA A 83 -1.58 11.28 12.18
CA ALA A 83 -1.61 11.98 13.46
C ALA A 83 -2.92 12.75 13.67
N ALA A 84 -3.42 13.43 12.63
CA ALA A 84 -4.67 14.18 12.67
C ALA A 84 -5.90 13.29 12.87
N LYS A 85 -5.91 12.10 12.25
CA LYS A 85 -6.99 11.11 12.41
C LYS A 85 -7.05 10.47 13.80
N LYS A 86 -6.04 10.62 14.65
CA LYS A 86 -5.98 10.11 16.03
C LYS A 86 -6.33 8.63 16.17
N GLY A 87 -6.07 7.83 15.12
CA GLY A 87 -6.38 6.41 15.07
C GLY A 87 -7.81 6.06 14.63
N GLU A 88 -8.59 7.03 14.17
CA GLU A 88 -9.95 6.80 13.67
C GLU A 88 -9.92 6.47 12.17
N PHE A 89 -9.77 5.18 11.86
CA PHE A 89 -9.75 4.66 10.50
C PHE A 89 -10.98 3.77 10.17
N SER A 90 -11.96 3.70 11.07
CA SER A 90 -13.14 2.81 10.93
C SER A 90 -14.04 3.13 9.72
N GLU A 91 -13.88 4.30 9.12
CA GLU A 91 -14.58 4.67 7.88
C GLU A 91 -14.04 3.94 6.64
N PHE A 92 -12.82 3.38 6.72
CA PHE A 92 -12.18 2.68 5.62
C PHE A 92 -12.40 1.17 5.71
N SER A 93 -12.68 0.54 4.58
CA SER A 93 -12.75 -0.92 4.47
C SER A 93 -11.37 -1.56 4.32
N LEU A 94 -10.40 -0.82 3.79
CA LEU A 94 -9.01 -1.22 3.57
C LEU A 94 -8.14 0.03 3.54
N VAL A 95 -6.96 -0.07 4.13
CA VAL A 95 -5.90 0.93 3.97
C VAL A 95 -4.74 0.32 3.19
N ILE A 96 -4.24 1.03 2.19
CA ILE A 96 -3.07 0.62 1.40
C ILE A 96 -1.96 1.64 1.60
N ALA A 97 -0.83 1.19 2.08
CA ALA A 97 0.34 2.02 2.35
C ALA A 97 1.46 1.67 1.36
N THR A 98 1.86 2.66 0.55
CA THR A 98 2.93 2.50 -0.44
C THR A 98 4.13 3.35 -0.07
N GLN A 99 5.34 2.76 -0.09
CA GLN A 99 6.63 3.44 0.11
C GLN A 99 6.77 4.30 1.39
N LEU A 100 5.93 4.08 2.42
CA LEU A 100 6.00 4.84 3.66
C LEU A 100 7.26 4.51 4.49
N PRO A 101 7.84 5.50 5.21
CA PRO A 101 8.88 5.25 6.20
C PRO A 101 8.43 4.27 7.29
N ALA A 102 9.36 3.52 7.85
CA ALA A 102 9.06 2.49 8.85
C ALA A 102 8.41 3.06 10.13
N SER A 103 8.77 4.29 10.54
CA SER A 103 8.15 5.00 11.66
C SER A 103 6.66 5.27 11.40
N THR A 104 6.36 5.90 10.27
CA THR A 104 4.98 6.22 9.84
C THR A 104 4.14 4.95 9.69
N LEU A 105 4.72 3.91 9.08
CA LEU A 105 4.05 2.63 8.90
C LEU A 105 3.71 1.94 10.22
N ARG A 106 4.56 2.09 11.23
CA ARG A 106 4.30 1.55 12.59
C ARG A 106 3.10 2.23 13.24
N GLU A 107 3.01 3.55 13.14
CA GLU A 107 1.86 4.30 13.70
C GLU A 107 0.58 4.01 12.92
N LEU A 108 0.64 3.93 11.60
CA LEU A 108 -0.49 3.52 10.77
C LEU A 108 -0.97 2.10 11.14
N GLY A 109 -0.05 1.16 11.35
CA GLY A 109 -0.39 -0.19 11.75
C GLY A 109 -1.11 -0.27 13.10
N LYS A 110 -0.70 0.56 14.08
CA LYS A 110 -1.42 0.68 15.37
C LYS A 110 -2.81 1.26 15.17
N ALA A 111 -2.95 2.31 14.37
CA ALA A 111 -4.22 2.96 14.08
C ALA A 111 -5.21 2.02 13.37
N CYS A 112 -4.76 1.32 12.33
CA CYS A 112 -5.57 0.32 11.62
C CYS A 112 -5.99 -0.84 12.54
N ALA A 113 -5.07 -1.32 13.39
CA ALA A 113 -5.38 -2.38 14.36
C ALA A 113 -6.43 -1.93 15.39
N ALA A 114 -6.34 -0.70 15.89
CA ALA A 114 -7.31 -0.12 16.83
C ALA A 114 -8.70 0.02 16.21
N SER A 115 -8.77 0.38 14.92
CA SER A 115 -10.02 0.54 14.16
C SER A 115 -10.52 -0.76 13.52
N SER A 116 -9.82 -1.88 13.71
CA SER A 116 -10.13 -3.17 13.06
C SER A 116 -10.18 -3.11 11.54
N VAL A 117 -9.32 -2.29 10.92
CA VAL A 117 -9.23 -2.11 9.47
C VAL A 117 -8.02 -2.89 8.93
N PRO A 118 -8.19 -3.69 7.86
CA PRO A 118 -7.08 -4.33 7.17
C PRO A 118 -6.09 -3.31 6.61
N LEU A 119 -4.79 -3.63 6.70
CA LEU A 119 -3.72 -2.81 6.13
C LEU A 119 -2.89 -3.64 5.15
N LEU A 120 -2.77 -3.16 3.92
CA LEU A 120 -1.88 -3.69 2.91
C LEU A 120 -0.67 -2.77 2.77
N VAL A 121 0.52 -3.31 2.99
CA VAL A 121 1.77 -2.58 2.82
C VAL A 121 2.45 -3.02 1.54
N VAL A 122 2.79 -2.08 0.67
CA VAL A 122 3.48 -2.34 -0.59
C VAL A 122 4.75 -1.49 -0.63
N ARG A 123 5.88 -2.13 -0.88
CA ARG A 123 7.17 -1.45 -1.06
C ARG A 123 7.93 -2.06 -2.22
N THR A 124 8.65 -1.23 -2.94
CA THR A 124 9.51 -1.64 -4.05
C THR A 124 10.90 -1.01 -3.89
N TYR A 125 11.92 -1.78 -4.21
CA TYR A 125 13.30 -1.36 -4.24
C TYR A 125 13.96 -1.93 -5.51
N GLY A 126 13.96 -1.15 -6.57
CA GLY A 126 14.41 -1.63 -7.87
C GLY A 126 13.59 -2.82 -8.34
N LEU A 127 14.21 -3.99 -8.47
CA LEU A 127 13.58 -5.24 -8.91
C LEU A 127 12.98 -6.08 -7.77
N ILE A 128 13.09 -5.63 -6.52
CA ILE A 128 12.57 -6.35 -5.36
C ILE A 128 11.28 -5.70 -4.91
N GLY A 129 10.21 -6.48 -4.79
CA GLY A 129 8.93 -6.07 -4.23
C GLY A 129 8.67 -6.73 -2.88
N TYR A 130 8.03 -6.00 -1.99
CA TYR A 130 7.56 -6.48 -0.71
C TYR A 130 6.08 -6.13 -0.53
N VAL A 131 5.28 -7.13 -0.26
CA VAL A 131 3.86 -6.98 0.05
C VAL A 131 3.58 -7.64 1.40
N ARG A 132 2.95 -6.91 2.30
CA ARG A 132 2.53 -7.42 3.60
C ARG A 132 1.06 -7.13 3.83
N VAL A 133 0.31 -8.16 4.17
CA VAL A 133 -1.09 -8.06 4.61
C VAL A 133 -1.12 -8.10 6.13
N VAL A 134 -1.74 -7.09 6.73
CA VAL A 134 -1.98 -7.01 8.18
C VAL A 134 -3.49 -7.03 8.40
N LEU A 135 -3.96 -8.10 9.00
CA LEU A 135 -5.38 -8.29 9.28
C LEU A 135 -5.67 -8.05 10.76
N PRO A 136 -6.81 -7.46 11.09
CA PRO A 136 -7.30 -7.38 12.47
C PRO A 136 -7.45 -8.79 13.07
N ARG A 137 -7.24 -8.92 14.39
CA ARG A 137 -7.25 -10.22 15.08
C ARG A 137 -8.50 -11.08 14.86
N HIS A 138 -9.61 -10.46 14.49
CA HIS A 138 -10.90 -11.12 14.26
C HIS A 138 -11.22 -11.37 12.78
N HIS A 139 -10.36 -10.93 11.88
CA HIS A 139 -10.50 -11.24 10.46
C HIS A 139 -9.66 -12.47 10.13
N HIS A 140 -10.32 -13.59 10.05
CA HIS A 140 -9.72 -14.78 9.47
C HIS A 140 -10.18 -14.85 8.01
N PRO A 141 -9.29 -14.65 7.04
CA PRO A 141 -9.66 -14.89 5.65
C PRO A 141 -9.96 -16.38 5.51
N ILE A 142 -11.23 -16.69 5.30
CA ILE A 142 -11.62 -18.05 4.92
C ILE A 142 -11.35 -18.14 3.42
N VAL A 143 -10.25 -18.73 3.06
CA VAL A 143 -10.03 -19.16 1.68
C VAL A 143 -10.86 -20.39 1.49
N GLN A 144 -12.06 -20.23 0.94
CA GLN A 144 -12.87 -21.34 0.54
C GLN A 144 -12.29 -21.93 -0.74
N ASP A 145 -11.66 -23.06 -0.58
CA ASP A 145 -11.10 -23.78 -1.70
C ASP A 145 -12.15 -24.68 -2.33
N HIS A 146 -12.31 -24.53 -3.63
CA HIS A 146 -13.25 -25.31 -4.44
C HIS A 146 -12.58 -26.47 -5.19
N THR A 147 -11.28 -26.70 -4.99
CA THR A 147 -10.53 -27.76 -5.67
C THR A 147 -10.04 -28.82 -4.69
N ALA A 148 -10.16 -30.09 -5.09
CA ALA A 148 -9.66 -31.22 -4.30
C ALA A 148 -8.12 -31.22 -4.13
N ALA A 149 -7.40 -30.44 -4.93
CA ALA A 149 -5.95 -30.27 -4.87
C ALA A 149 -5.49 -29.28 -3.78
N ALA A 150 -6.40 -28.56 -3.16
CA ALA A 150 -6.09 -27.50 -2.22
C ALA A 150 -5.63 -27.95 -0.84
N ARG A 151 -5.61 -29.24 -0.58
CA ARG A 151 -5.00 -29.74 0.66
C ARG A 151 -3.53 -29.36 0.79
N ASP A 152 -2.84 -29.20 -0.34
CA ASP A 152 -1.42 -28.81 -0.36
C ASP A 152 -1.22 -27.29 -0.14
N ILE A 153 -2.26 -26.48 -0.33
CA ILE A 153 -2.22 -25.03 -0.10
C ILE A 153 -2.56 -24.68 1.36
N SER A 154 -3.26 -25.58 2.07
CA SER A 154 -3.59 -25.39 3.49
C SER A 154 -2.36 -25.41 4.40
N ASP A 155 -1.29 -26.07 4.00
CA ASP A 155 0.04 -26.00 4.61
C ASP A 155 0.79 -24.75 4.12
N GLN A 156 0.27 -23.59 4.46
CA GLN A 156 1.03 -22.37 4.23
C GLN A 156 2.27 -22.40 5.11
N TRP A 157 3.39 -22.66 4.49
CA TRP A 157 4.74 -22.72 5.08
C TRP A 157 5.10 -21.53 5.98
N ILE A 158 4.36 -20.43 5.86
CA ILE A 158 4.48 -19.24 6.70
C ILE A 158 3.95 -19.49 8.13
N GLN A 159 2.93 -20.32 8.29
CA GLN A 159 2.37 -20.68 9.61
C GLN A 159 3.14 -21.82 10.26
N ASN A 160 3.62 -22.76 9.46
CA ASN A 160 4.48 -23.87 9.88
C ASN A 160 5.79 -23.84 9.09
N PRO A 161 6.72 -22.93 9.42
CA PRO A 161 7.98 -22.82 8.70
C PRO A 161 8.79 -24.11 8.92
N TRP A 162 9.38 -24.63 7.83
CA TRP A 162 10.24 -25.81 7.92
C TRP A 162 11.51 -25.54 8.76
N ASP A 163 12.05 -26.56 9.35
CA ASP A 163 13.16 -26.45 10.31
C ASP A 163 14.40 -25.72 9.77
N GLN A 164 14.74 -25.93 8.49
CA GLN A 164 15.87 -25.26 7.87
C GLN A 164 15.65 -23.72 7.79
N LEU A 165 14.43 -23.27 7.54
CA LEU A 165 14.10 -21.85 7.54
C LEU A 165 14.21 -21.26 8.95
N LEU A 166 13.75 -21.98 9.95
CA LEU A 166 13.88 -21.57 11.36
C LEU A 166 15.35 -21.49 11.79
N GLN A 167 16.15 -22.49 11.42
CA GLN A 167 17.58 -22.49 11.68
C GLN A 167 18.28 -21.32 11.00
N TRP A 168 18.00 -21.09 9.70
CA TRP A 168 18.54 -19.97 8.96
C TRP A 168 18.14 -18.64 9.57
N ARG A 169 16.87 -18.42 9.90
CA ARG A 169 16.38 -17.22 10.59
C ARG A 169 17.16 -16.94 11.88
N ASN A 170 17.45 -17.97 12.66
CA ASN A 170 18.14 -17.84 13.93
C ASN A 170 19.64 -17.52 13.80
N THR A 171 20.20 -17.58 12.57
CA THR A 171 21.57 -17.11 12.29
C THR A 171 21.68 -15.59 12.21
N PHE A 172 20.56 -14.87 12.10
CA PHE A 172 20.55 -13.42 12.01
C PHE A 172 20.30 -12.81 13.38
N ASP A 173 21.22 -11.97 13.82
CA ASP A 173 20.99 -11.12 14.99
C ASP A 173 20.20 -9.88 14.58
N LEU A 174 18.88 -9.94 14.77
CA LEU A 174 17.97 -8.83 14.46
C LEU A 174 17.99 -7.74 15.53
N SER A 175 18.67 -7.96 16.66
CA SER A 175 18.83 -6.94 17.71
C SER A 175 19.83 -5.85 17.34
N ALA A 176 20.75 -6.15 16.43
CA ALA A 176 21.76 -5.23 15.95
C ALA A 176 21.29 -4.30 14.80
N GLN A 177 20.07 -4.45 14.31
CA GLN A 177 19.49 -3.55 13.30
C GLN A 177 19.01 -2.24 13.96
N ASN A 178 19.96 -1.44 14.41
CA ASN A 178 19.78 -0.02 14.51
C ASN A 178 19.93 0.58 13.11
N SER A 179 18.83 1.20 12.66
CA SER A 179 18.82 2.26 11.63
C SER A 179 19.49 1.92 10.30
N ILE A 180 18.69 1.50 9.35
CA ILE A 180 18.81 1.99 7.99
C ILE A 180 17.71 3.04 7.84
N ASP A 181 18.12 4.31 8.02
CA ASP A 181 17.36 5.49 7.64
C ASP A 181 17.14 5.53 6.12
#